data_98aa3cfc861403f81dd128b01801ef84
#
_entry.id   98aa3cfc861403f81dd128b01801ef84
#
_cell.length_a   1.000
_cell.length_b   1.000
_cell.length_c   1.000
_cell.angle_alpha   90.00
_cell.angle_beta   90.00
_cell.angle_gamma   90.00
#
_symmetry.space_group_name_H-M   'P 1'
#
loop_
_entity.id
_entity.type
_entity.pdbx_description
1 polymer ?
#
loop_
_entity_poly.entity_id
_entity_poly.type
_entity_poly.pdbx_seq_one_letter_code
_entity_poly.pdbx_strand_id
1 'polypeptide(L)'
;KKIINCNARGKLKKEEITPVVGDIVKIEIIDEEKKLGIINKIENRKNYIKRPKMANLTQIIFVVSIKMPKTDLLLLDKQIAYAEYKGIRPIICINKIDLDEDNITKNIEEIYTKIGYKVIKTVANKSIRNR
;
A
#
# COMPACT_ATOMS: atom_id res chain seq x y z
N LYS A 1 -18.69 8.50 -9.93
CA LYS A 1 -17.54 7.65 -10.25
C LYS A 1 -18.00 6.47 -11.10
N LYS A 2 -17.50 6.38 -12.34
CA LYS A 2 -17.92 5.35 -13.29
C LYS A 2 -16.97 4.14 -13.20
N ILE A 3 -17.50 2.95 -13.10
CA ILE A 3 -16.73 1.68 -13.08
C ILE A 3 -16.97 0.97 -14.40
N ILE A 4 -15.87 0.58 -15.08
CA ILE A 4 -15.92 -0.13 -16.36
C ILE A 4 -15.07 -1.39 -16.25
N ASN A 5 -15.63 -2.53 -16.65
CA ASN A 5 -14.92 -3.80 -16.69
C ASN A 5 -14.09 -3.87 -17.98
N CYS A 6 -12.77 -3.98 -17.83
CA CYS A 6 -11.85 -3.95 -18.95
C CYS A 6 -11.02 -5.21 -19.05
N ASN A 7 -10.73 -5.62 -20.29
CA ASN A 7 -9.73 -6.62 -20.62
C ASN A 7 -8.55 -5.96 -21.33
N ALA A 8 -7.35 -6.48 -21.13
CA ALA A 8 -6.17 -6.01 -21.84
C ALA A 8 -6.22 -6.40 -23.32
N ARG A 9 -5.87 -5.45 -24.20
CA ARG A 9 -5.75 -5.72 -25.65
C ARG A 9 -4.64 -6.76 -25.91
N GLY A 10 -4.81 -7.59 -26.95
CA GLY A 10 -3.87 -8.65 -27.30
C GLY A 10 -2.42 -8.18 -27.50
N LYS A 11 -2.21 -6.93 -27.95
CA LYS A 11 -0.88 -6.32 -28.09
C LYS A 11 -0.14 -6.21 -26.75
N LEU A 12 -0.84 -5.78 -25.67
CA LEU A 12 -0.27 -5.73 -24.33
C LEU A 12 0.10 -7.12 -23.80
N LYS A 13 -0.70 -8.12 -24.14
CA LYS A 13 -0.39 -9.53 -23.78
C LYS A 13 0.86 -10.04 -24.48
N LYS A 14 1.12 -9.62 -25.74
CA LYS A 14 2.33 -10.00 -26.48
C LYS A 14 3.59 -9.31 -25.94
N GLU A 15 3.46 -8.11 -25.40
CA GLU A 15 4.57 -7.34 -24.78
C GLU A 15 4.84 -7.78 -23.32
N GLU A 16 4.16 -8.84 -22.85
CA GLU A 16 4.24 -9.35 -21.46
C GLU A 16 3.92 -8.30 -20.38
N ILE A 17 3.27 -7.20 -20.76
CA ILE A 17 2.85 -6.16 -19.84
C ILE A 17 1.48 -6.50 -19.30
N THR A 18 1.43 -6.86 -18.01
CA THR A 18 0.18 -7.15 -17.31
C THR A 18 -0.28 -5.94 -16.51
N PRO A 19 -1.54 -5.48 -16.68
CA PRO A 19 -2.11 -4.46 -15.81
C PRO A 19 -2.11 -4.91 -14.36
N VAL A 20 -1.79 -3.98 -13.46
CA VAL A 20 -1.82 -4.22 -12.01
C VAL A 20 -2.64 -3.14 -11.31
N VAL A 21 -3.00 -3.39 -10.07
CA VAL A 21 -3.71 -2.41 -9.24
C VAL A 21 -2.89 -1.12 -9.14
N GLY A 22 -3.55 0.02 -9.36
CA GLY A 22 -2.93 1.35 -9.35
C GLY A 22 -2.45 1.85 -10.71
N ASP A 23 -2.44 1.03 -11.74
CA ASP A 23 -2.11 1.48 -13.09
C ASP A 23 -3.09 2.53 -13.61
N ILE A 24 -2.54 3.54 -14.27
CA ILE A 24 -3.31 4.51 -15.04
C ILE A 24 -3.31 4.02 -16.49
N VAL A 25 -4.49 3.85 -17.05
CA VAL A 25 -4.67 3.21 -18.35
C VAL A 25 -5.52 4.05 -19.29
N LYS A 26 -5.25 3.93 -20.60
CA LYS A 26 -6.16 4.40 -21.65
C LYS A 26 -7.05 3.25 -22.07
N ILE A 27 -8.34 3.48 -22.02
CA ILE A 27 -9.35 2.48 -22.37
C ILE A 27 -10.18 2.95 -23.55
N GLU A 28 -10.73 1.97 -24.28
CA GLU A 28 -11.76 2.15 -25.26
C GLU A 28 -13.04 1.47 -24.76
N ILE A 29 -14.15 2.21 -24.72
CA ILE A 29 -15.44 1.69 -24.29
C ILE A 29 -16.08 0.94 -25.46
N ILE A 30 -16.37 -0.36 -25.26
CA ILE A 30 -17.01 -1.22 -26.28
C ILE A 30 -18.52 -1.20 -26.14
N ASP A 31 -19.02 -1.23 -24.90
CA ASP A 31 -20.45 -1.27 -24.59
C ASP A 31 -20.72 -0.40 -23.35
N GLU A 32 -21.38 0.73 -23.57
CA GLU A 32 -21.69 1.66 -22.49
C GLU A 32 -22.75 1.12 -21.53
N GLU A 33 -23.75 0.40 -22.03
CA GLU A 33 -24.80 -0.16 -21.20
C GLU A 33 -24.29 -1.25 -20.28
N LYS A 34 -23.47 -2.16 -20.83
CA LYS A 34 -22.82 -3.25 -20.09
C LYS A 34 -21.56 -2.83 -19.35
N LYS A 35 -21.12 -1.56 -19.52
CA LYS A 35 -19.90 -1.02 -18.91
C LYS A 35 -18.66 -1.89 -19.21
N LEU A 36 -18.46 -2.20 -20.48
CA LEU A 36 -17.34 -2.99 -20.97
C LEU A 36 -16.35 -2.14 -21.76
N GLY A 37 -15.07 -2.40 -21.56
CA GLY A 37 -14.00 -1.71 -22.26
C GLY A 37 -12.77 -2.58 -22.52
N ILE A 38 -11.84 -2.03 -23.29
CA ILE A 38 -10.53 -2.63 -23.56
C ILE A 38 -9.45 -1.66 -23.13
N ILE A 39 -8.42 -2.17 -22.45
CA ILE A 39 -7.21 -1.41 -22.11
C ILE A 39 -6.31 -1.39 -23.34
N ASN A 40 -6.09 -0.20 -23.91
CA ASN A 40 -5.22 0.02 -25.06
C ASN A 40 -3.78 0.29 -24.67
N LYS A 41 -3.57 1.01 -23.57
CA LYS A 41 -2.25 1.44 -23.10
C LYS A 41 -2.22 1.55 -21.58
N ILE A 42 -1.08 1.21 -20.99
CA ILE A 42 -0.74 1.46 -19.60
C ILE A 42 0.24 2.63 -19.60
N GLU A 43 -0.08 3.70 -18.84
CA GLU A 43 0.80 4.85 -18.69
C GLU A 43 2.05 4.51 -17.86
N ASN A 44 3.10 5.31 -18.00
CA ASN A 44 4.33 5.11 -17.24
C ASN A 44 4.06 5.09 -15.75
N ARG A 45 4.55 4.06 -15.08
CA ARG A 45 4.41 3.89 -13.63
C ARG A 45 5.40 4.78 -12.89
N LYS A 46 4.92 5.52 -11.89
CA LYS A 46 5.81 6.28 -10.97
C LYS A 46 6.62 5.35 -10.09
N ASN A 47 6.02 4.26 -9.65
CA ASN A 47 6.63 3.17 -8.91
C ASN A 47 5.88 1.87 -9.14
N TYR A 48 6.54 0.76 -8.82
CA TYR A 48 5.97 -0.57 -8.93
C TYR A 48 6.57 -1.48 -7.85
N ILE A 49 5.71 -2.24 -7.18
CA ILE A 49 6.11 -3.31 -6.27
C ILE A 49 5.59 -4.65 -6.76
N LYS A 50 6.39 -5.71 -6.57
CA LYS A 50 6.09 -7.05 -7.09
C LYS A 50 5.18 -7.87 -6.18
N ARG A 51 5.23 -7.63 -4.88
CA ARG A 51 4.47 -8.39 -3.88
C ARG A 51 3.95 -7.48 -2.79
N PRO A 52 2.65 -7.19 -2.76
CA PRO A 52 1.68 -7.48 -3.84
C PRO A 52 1.99 -6.68 -5.11
N LYS A 53 1.51 -7.16 -6.26
CA LYS A 53 1.68 -6.45 -7.55
C LYS A 53 0.84 -5.17 -7.55
N MET A 54 1.48 -4.03 -7.38
CA MET A 54 0.84 -2.72 -7.31
C MET A 54 1.73 -1.64 -7.94
N ALA A 55 1.10 -0.63 -8.53
CA ALA A 55 1.78 0.49 -9.16
C ALA A 55 1.25 1.83 -8.65
N ASN A 56 2.03 2.90 -8.84
CA ASN A 56 1.64 4.28 -8.54
C ASN A 56 1.18 4.49 -7.09
N LEU A 57 1.84 3.83 -6.14
CA LEU A 57 1.59 4.02 -4.73
C LEU A 57 2.10 5.38 -4.26
N THR A 58 1.28 6.11 -3.52
CA THR A 58 1.66 7.37 -2.88
C THR A 58 2.14 7.16 -1.45
N GLN A 59 1.59 6.16 -0.78
CA GLN A 59 1.92 5.82 0.61
C GLN A 59 1.72 4.32 0.86
N ILE A 60 2.41 3.82 1.86
CA ILE A 60 2.29 2.45 2.35
C ILE A 60 2.22 2.44 3.88
N ILE A 61 1.31 1.66 4.42
CA ILE A 61 1.14 1.52 5.85
C ILE A 61 1.78 0.20 6.29
N PHE A 62 2.80 0.30 7.15
CA PHE A 62 3.41 -0.84 7.80
C PHE A 62 2.73 -1.09 9.14
N VAL A 63 2.08 -2.22 9.28
CA VAL A 63 1.44 -2.61 10.54
C VAL A 63 2.45 -3.32 11.42
N VAL A 64 2.76 -2.69 12.55
CA VAL A 64 3.68 -3.21 13.56
C VAL A 64 2.87 -3.80 14.70
N SER A 65 3.11 -5.04 15.05
CA SER A 65 2.51 -5.68 16.22
C SER A 65 3.49 -5.71 17.39
N ILE A 66 3.03 -5.29 18.55
CA ILE A 66 3.86 -5.27 19.77
C ILE A 66 4.06 -6.68 20.31
N LYS A 67 3.04 -7.51 20.20
CA LYS A 67 3.00 -8.87 20.77
C LYS A 67 2.17 -9.81 19.87
N MET A 68 2.56 -11.07 19.84
CA MET A 68 1.85 -12.18 19.21
C MET A 68 1.42 -11.96 17.74
N PRO A 69 2.32 -12.02 16.76
CA PRO A 69 3.77 -12.07 16.89
C PRO A 69 4.37 -10.68 17.06
N LYS A 70 5.49 -10.57 17.75
CA LYS A 70 6.26 -9.31 17.85
C LYS A 70 6.92 -9.02 16.50
N THR A 71 6.77 -7.80 16.02
CA THR A 71 7.40 -7.38 14.77
C THR A 71 8.93 -7.26 14.92
N ASP A 72 9.66 -7.77 13.95
CA ASP A 72 11.08 -7.54 13.81
C ASP A 72 11.34 -6.12 13.28
N LEU A 73 11.89 -5.26 14.12
CA LEU A 73 12.15 -3.86 13.77
C LEU A 73 13.26 -3.70 12.72
N LEU A 74 14.21 -4.62 12.66
CA LEU A 74 15.22 -4.60 11.60
C LEU A 74 14.59 -4.86 10.23
N LEU A 75 13.66 -5.80 10.16
CA LEU A 75 12.90 -6.07 8.94
C LEU A 75 12.04 -4.85 8.56
N LEU A 76 11.39 -4.22 9.54
CA LEU A 76 10.62 -3.00 9.33
C LEU A 76 11.50 -1.88 8.74
N ASP A 77 12.68 -1.66 9.29
CA ASP A 77 13.62 -0.63 8.81
C ASP A 77 14.04 -0.88 7.36
N LYS A 78 14.28 -2.14 6.98
CA LYS A 78 14.57 -2.52 5.59
C LYS A 78 13.38 -2.26 4.66
N GLN A 79 12.17 -2.55 5.11
CA GLN A 79 10.95 -2.30 4.35
C GLN A 79 10.69 -0.79 4.17
N ILE A 80 10.92 0.00 5.19
CA ILE A 80 10.81 1.47 5.13
C ILE A 80 11.83 2.03 4.13
N ALA A 81 13.08 1.60 4.19
CA ALA A 81 14.13 2.02 3.26
C ALA A 81 13.78 1.67 1.81
N TYR A 82 13.20 0.48 1.59
CA TYR A 82 12.72 0.09 0.26
C TYR A 82 11.56 0.97 -0.23
N ALA A 83 10.60 1.30 0.64
CA ALA A 83 9.51 2.20 0.30
C ALA A 83 10.02 3.59 -0.10
N GLU A 84 10.96 4.15 0.65
CA GLU A 84 11.59 5.42 0.33
C GLU A 84 12.36 5.39 -0.98
N TYR A 85 13.13 4.33 -1.23
CA TYR A 85 13.82 4.13 -2.50
C TYR A 85 12.86 4.13 -3.69
N LYS A 86 11.66 3.59 -3.52
CA LYS A 86 10.58 3.60 -4.52
C LYS A 86 9.80 4.91 -4.61
N GLY A 87 10.11 5.89 -3.77
CA GLY A 87 9.36 7.16 -3.71
C GLY A 87 7.97 7.02 -3.08
N ILE A 88 7.77 6.01 -2.23
CA ILE A 88 6.51 5.74 -1.54
C ILE A 88 6.66 6.20 -0.10
N ARG A 89 5.72 7.03 0.38
CA ARG A 89 5.76 7.53 1.76
C ARG A 89 5.37 6.45 2.75
N PRO A 90 6.25 6.05 3.69
CA PRO A 90 5.90 5.08 4.72
C PRO A 90 5.10 5.73 5.84
N ILE A 91 4.11 4.98 6.35
CA ILE A 91 3.35 5.27 7.55
C ILE A 91 3.45 4.06 8.45
N ILE A 92 3.71 4.25 9.73
CA ILE A 92 3.82 3.17 10.71
C ILE A 92 2.53 3.12 11.52
N CYS A 93 1.90 1.96 11.57
CA CYS A 93 0.71 1.70 12.36
C CYS A 93 1.04 0.70 13.46
N ILE A 94 1.09 1.14 14.70
CA ILE A 94 1.33 0.27 15.85
C ILE A 94 -0.01 -0.30 16.32
N ASN A 95 -0.16 -1.61 16.15
CA ASN A 95 -1.37 -2.33 16.54
C ASN A 95 -1.16 -3.13 17.84
N LYS A 96 -2.26 -3.52 18.46
CA LYS A 96 -2.31 -4.26 19.73
C LYS A 96 -1.67 -3.49 20.90
N ILE A 97 -1.81 -2.18 20.91
CA ILE A 97 -1.28 -1.33 22.00
C ILE A 97 -1.88 -1.64 23.36
N ASP A 98 -3.05 -2.29 23.41
CA ASP A 98 -3.70 -2.81 24.61
C ASP A 98 -2.93 -3.96 25.30
N LEU A 99 -1.99 -4.60 24.57
CA LEU A 99 -1.11 -5.65 25.08
C LEU A 99 0.26 -5.14 25.52
N ASP A 100 0.46 -3.82 25.52
CA ASP A 100 1.75 -3.20 25.83
C ASP A 100 1.94 -3.08 27.34
N GLU A 101 2.75 -3.98 27.91
CA GLU A 101 3.09 -4.01 29.34
C GLU A 101 4.40 -3.26 29.65
N ASP A 102 5.26 -3.04 28.65
CA ASP A 102 6.64 -2.57 28.80
C ASP A 102 6.92 -1.21 28.14
N ASN A 103 5.90 -0.42 27.81
CA ASN A 103 6.02 0.84 27.09
C ASN A 103 6.72 0.75 25.72
N ILE A 104 6.62 -0.40 25.06
CA ILE A 104 7.22 -0.64 23.75
C ILE A 104 6.62 0.28 22.69
N THR A 105 5.31 0.53 22.75
CA THR A 105 4.60 1.46 21.85
C THR A 105 5.23 2.85 21.89
N LYS A 106 5.45 3.38 23.07
CA LYS A 106 6.05 4.71 23.28
C LYS A 106 7.46 4.77 22.69
N ASN A 107 8.27 3.75 22.93
CA ASN A 107 9.63 3.67 22.40
C ASN A 107 9.66 3.65 20.88
N ILE A 108 8.82 2.84 20.26
CA ILE A 108 8.69 2.75 18.79
C ILE A 108 8.20 4.08 18.22
N GLU A 109 7.16 4.67 18.81
CA GLU A 109 6.62 5.96 18.40
C GLU A 109 7.69 7.07 18.46
N GLU A 110 8.45 7.15 19.54
CA GLU A 110 9.51 8.16 19.71
C GLU A 110 10.61 7.99 18.66
N ILE A 111 11.09 6.77 18.41
CA ILE A 111 12.14 6.48 17.43
C ILE A 111 11.72 6.94 16.03
N TYR A 112 10.58 6.50 15.56
CA TYR A 112 10.16 6.76 14.17
C TYR A 112 9.61 8.18 13.98
N THR A 113 8.94 8.76 14.96
CA THR A 113 8.49 10.16 14.92
C THR A 113 9.69 11.12 14.90
N LYS A 114 10.74 10.82 15.65
CA LYS A 114 11.97 11.63 15.68
C LYS A 114 12.67 11.64 14.31
N ILE A 115 12.61 10.55 13.56
CA ILE A 115 13.16 10.46 12.20
C ILE A 115 12.26 11.23 11.20
N GLY A 116 11.01 11.50 11.53
CA GLY A 116 10.05 12.23 10.70
C GLY A 116 8.93 11.39 10.09
N TYR A 117 8.79 10.13 10.49
CA TYR A 117 7.72 9.27 10.02
C TYR A 117 6.41 9.52 10.76
N LYS A 118 5.29 9.38 10.04
CA LYS A 118 3.97 9.38 10.67
C LYS A 118 3.73 8.06 11.36
N VAL A 119 3.37 8.12 12.65
CA VAL A 119 3.04 6.95 13.47
C VAL A 119 1.59 7.07 13.95
N ILE A 120 0.81 6.02 13.73
CA ILE A 120 -0.56 5.87 14.23
C ILE A 120 -0.64 4.67 15.15
N LYS A 121 -1.56 4.71 16.10
CA LYS A 121 -1.75 3.66 17.12
C LYS A 121 -3.16 3.09 17.02
N THR A 122 -3.30 1.76 17.05
CA THR A 122 -4.59 1.09 16.89
C THR A 122 -4.75 -0.13 17.80
N VAL A 123 -6.01 -0.46 18.05
CA VAL A 123 -6.45 -1.74 18.62
C VAL A 123 -7.51 -2.29 17.67
N ALA A 124 -7.13 -3.21 16.80
CA ALA A 124 -8.00 -3.66 15.70
C ALA A 124 -9.32 -4.32 16.18
N ASN A 125 -9.32 -4.91 17.39
CA ASN A 125 -10.50 -5.56 17.95
C ASN A 125 -11.46 -4.61 18.69
N LYS A 126 -11.08 -3.34 18.81
CA LYS A 126 -11.91 -2.31 19.43
C LYS A 126 -12.05 -1.15 18.47
N SER A 127 -13.26 -0.77 18.14
CA SER A 127 -13.53 0.43 17.36
C SER A 127 -13.08 1.66 18.17
N ILE A 128 -11.83 2.09 18.02
CA ILE A 128 -11.37 3.35 18.55
C ILE A 128 -11.82 4.41 17.56
N ARG A 129 -12.93 5.07 17.84
CA ARG A 129 -13.27 6.33 17.18
C ARG A 129 -12.28 7.38 17.67
N ASN A 130 -11.24 7.63 16.89
CA ASN A 130 -10.46 8.83 17.06
C ASN A 130 -11.37 10.02 16.70
N ARG A 131 -11.77 10.76 17.71
CA ARG A 131 -12.33 12.11 17.55
C ARG A 131 -11.20 13.10 17.30
#